data_51f7ef7946e618f3a8434837d72505a5
#
_entry.id   51f7ef7946e618f3a8434837d72505a5
#
_cell.length_a   1.000
_cell.length_b   1.000
_cell.length_c   1.000
_cell.angle_alpha   90.00
_cell.angle_beta   90.00
_cell.angle_gamma   90.00
#
_symmetry.space_group_name_H-M   'P 1'
#
loop_
_entity.id
_entity.type
_entity.pdbx_description
1 polymer ?
#
loop_
_entity_poly.entity_id
_entity_poly.type
_entity_poly.pdbx_seq_one_letter_code
_entity_poly.pdbx_strand_id
1 'polypeptide(L)' 'MDVQVSQEFLGEETEADLVEWTVEAGATVAEGDVIAQLETSKLVSEFKAPAAGVITFSVEAGDVIEVDDVIATIE' A
#
# COMPACT_ATOMS: atom_id res chain seq x y z
N MET A 1 -6.11 11.01 -5.49
CA MET A 1 -4.76 10.55 -5.83
C MET A 1 -4.68 9.04 -5.72
N ASP A 2 -4.26 8.39 -6.80
CA ASP A 2 -4.10 6.95 -6.79
C ASP A 2 -2.82 6.56 -6.05
N VAL A 3 -2.92 5.56 -5.19
CA VAL A 3 -1.77 5.03 -4.45
C VAL A 3 -1.33 3.76 -5.16
N GLN A 4 -0.15 3.81 -5.75
CA GLN A 4 0.41 2.68 -6.51
C GLN A 4 1.66 2.15 -5.84
N VAL A 5 1.85 0.83 -5.93
CA VAL A 5 3.08 0.20 -5.44
C VAL A 5 4.12 0.30 -6.54
N SER A 6 5.21 1.02 -6.28
CA SER A 6 6.25 1.26 -7.27
C SER A 6 7.30 0.16 -7.29
N GLN A 7 8.02 0.06 -8.40
CA GLN A 7 9.15 -0.86 -8.52
C GLN A 7 10.23 -0.54 -7.47
N GLU A 8 10.40 0.75 -7.14
CA GLU A 8 11.34 1.14 -6.10
C GLU A 8 11.00 0.53 -4.75
N PHE A 9 9.71 0.49 -4.43
CA PHE A 9 9.26 -0.12 -3.18
C PHE A 9 9.50 -1.62 -3.17
N LEU A 10 9.21 -2.28 -4.29
CA LEU A 10 9.36 -3.73 -4.41
C LEU A 10 10.82 -4.18 -4.56
N GLY A 11 11.71 -3.27 -4.94
CA GLY A 11 13.11 -3.61 -5.18
C GLY A 11 13.26 -4.53 -6.38
N GLU A 12 13.72 -5.74 -6.16
CA GLU A 12 13.90 -6.75 -7.22
C GLU A 12 12.65 -7.59 -7.46
N GLU A 13 11.63 -7.43 -6.60
CA GLU A 13 10.40 -8.20 -6.71
C GLU A 13 9.46 -7.55 -7.71
N THR A 14 8.55 -8.34 -8.27
CA THR A 14 7.54 -7.85 -9.20
C THR A 14 6.15 -7.85 -8.58
N GLU A 15 6.01 -8.45 -7.39
CA GLU A 15 4.74 -8.53 -6.68
C GLU A 15 4.98 -8.66 -5.18
N ALA A 16 3.94 -8.41 -4.41
CA ALA A 16 3.96 -8.56 -2.97
C ALA A 16 2.57 -8.97 -2.51
N ASP A 17 2.50 -9.62 -1.34
CA ASP A 17 1.21 -9.94 -0.72
C ASP A 17 0.84 -8.80 0.22
N LEU A 18 -0.39 -8.33 0.12
CA LEU A 18 -0.92 -7.35 1.06
C LEU A 18 -1.29 -8.08 2.34
N VAL A 19 -0.44 -7.97 3.36
CA VAL A 19 -0.63 -8.69 4.62
C VAL A 19 -1.80 -8.10 5.40
N GLU A 20 -1.78 -6.79 5.60
CA GLU A 20 -2.86 -6.10 6.30
C GLU A 20 -2.85 -4.60 6.00
N TRP A 21 -4.00 -3.97 6.19
CA TRP A 21 -4.12 -2.54 6.25
C TRP A 21 -3.94 -2.12 7.72
N THR A 22 -3.09 -1.14 7.97
CA THR A 22 -2.84 -0.65 9.33
C THR A 22 -3.74 0.52 9.68
N VAL A 23 -4.55 0.99 8.75
CA VAL A 23 -5.55 2.03 8.94
C VAL A 23 -6.89 1.52 8.44
N GLU A 24 -7.97 2.23 8.76
CA GLU A 24 -9.31 1.86 8.31
C GLU A 24 -9.66 2.61 7.04
N ALA A 25 -10.53 2.01 6.21
CA ALA A 25 -11.07 2.67 5.04
C ALA A 25 -11.84 3.91 5.50
N GLY A 26 -11.61 5.03 4.85
CA GLY A 26 -12.21 6.30 5.24
C GLY A 26 -11.45 7.08 6.30
N ALA A 27 -10.34 6.52 6.80
CA ALA A 27 -9.52 7.22 7.79
C ALA A 27 -8.75 8.37 7.13
N THR A 28 -8.45 9.39 7.92
CA THR A 28 -7.57 10.48 7.49
C THR A 28 -6.13 10.07 7.79
N VAL A 29 -5.27 10.13 6.79
CA VAL A 29 -3.86 9.80 6.92
C VAL A 29 -3.01 11.01 6.58
N ALA A 30 -1.78 11.04 7.10
CA ALA A 30 -0.79 12.04 6.75
C ALA A 30 0.25 11.42 5.83
N GLU A 31 0.93 12.25 5.06
CA GLU A 31 2.04 11.79 4.24
C GLU A 31 3.10 11.13 5.14
N GLY A 32 3.52 9.93 4.77
CA GLY A 32 4.50 9.17 5.55
C GLY A 32 3.89 8.25 6.61
N ASP A 33 2.59 8.31 6.85
CA ASP A 33 1.95 7.36 7.76
C ASP A 33 1.99 5.96 7.18
N VAL A 34 2.24 4.97 8.04
CA VAL A 34 2.17 3.57 7.61
C VAL A 34 0.71 3.21 7.40
N ILE A 35 0.34 2.81 6.20
CA ILE A 35 -1.04 2.49 5.83
C ILE A 35 -1.26 1.00 5.57
N ALA A 36 -0.20 0.25 5.27
CA ALA A 36 -0.31 -1.16 4.95
C ALA A 36 1.00 -1.87 5.20
N GLN A 37 0.94 -3.20 5.29
CA GLN A 37 2.12 -4.05 5.31
C GLN A 37 2.10 -4.94 4.08
N LEU A 38 3.19 -4.96 3.35
CA LEU A 38 3.36 -5.76 2.15
C LEU A 38 4.50 -6.75 2.36
N GLU A 39 4.26 -8.01 2.00
CA GLU A 39 5.25 -9.06 2.13
C GLU A 39 5.76 -9.49 0.77
N THR A 40 7.08 -9.47 0.62
CA THR A 40 7.74 -10.05 -0.55
C THR A 40 8.39 -11.37 -0.13
N SER A 41 9.05 -12.06 -1.06
CA SER A 41 9.72 -13.31 -0.73
C SER A 41 10.84 -13.16 0.30
N LYS A 42 11.33 -11.94 0.51
CA LYS A 42 12.48 -11.69 1.37
C LYS A 42 12.13 -11.07 2.72
N LEU A 43 11.10 -10.22 2.75
CA LEU A 43 10.78 -9.47 3.97
C LEU A 43 9.37 -8.87 3.92
N VAL A 44 8.91 -8.43 5.09
CA VAL A 44 7.68 -7.65 5.23
C VAL A 44 8.08 -6.19 5.32
N SER A 45 7.49 -5.34 4.47
CA SER A 45 7.79 -3.92 4.43
C SER A 45 6.55 -3.11 4.77
N GLU A 46 6.75 -1.99 5.46
CA GLU A 46 5.67 -1.03 5.73
C GLU A 46 5.51 -0.11 4.53
N PHE A 47 4.28 0.00 4.06
CA PHE A 47 3.95 0.90 2.95
C PHE A 47 3.40 2.20 3.52
N LYS A 48 4.00 3.31 3.13
CA LYS A 48 3.65 4.63 3.65
C LYS A 48 2.79 5.41 2.68
N ALA A 49 1.91 6.25 3.24
CA ALA A 49 1.04 7.09 2.44
C ALA A 49 1.86 8.12 1.65
N PRO A 50 1.62 8.25 0.34
CA PRO A 50 2.34 9.24 -0.48
C PRO A 50 1.81 10.66 -0.34
N ALA A 51 0.67 10.83 0.32
CA ALA A 51 0.04 12.13 0.52
C ALA A 51 -0.88 12.09 1.72
N ALA A 52 -1.30 13.27 2.19
CA ALA A 52 -2.29 13.38 3.26
C ALA A 52 -3.69 13.43 2.66
N GLY A 53 -4.66 12.90 3.37
CA GLY A 53 -6.06 12.94 2.98
C GLY A 53 -6.84 11.74 3.50
N VAL A 54 -8.04 11.53 2.96
CA VAL A 54 -8.90 10.42 3.33
C VAL A 54 -8.62 9.26 2.39
N ILE A 55 -8.33 8.09 2.96
CA ILE A 55 -7.95 6.90 2.20
C ILE A 55 -9.15 5.98 1.96
N THR A 56 -9.26 5.47 0.74
CA THR A 56 -10.19 4.39 0.40
C THR A 56 -9.42 3.28 -0.27
N PHE A 57 -9.81 2.03 -0.01
CA PHE A 57 -9.06 0.87 -0.49
C PHE A 57 -9.62 0.36 -1.82
N SER A 58 -8.71 -0.03 -2.71
CA SER A 58 -9.08 -0.67 -4.00
C SER A 58 -8.86 -2.17 -3.96
N VAL A 59 -8.14 -2.66 -2.95
CA VAL A 59 -7.82 -4.08 -2.78
C VAL A 59 -8.02 -4.46 -1.31
N GLU A 60 -8.02 -5.75 -1.02
CA GLU A 60 -8.22 -6.28 0.33
C GLU A 60 -6.96 -6.95 0.84
N ALA A 61 -6.86 -7.07 2.17
CA ALA A 61 -5.80 -7.85 2.79
C ALA A 61 -5.84 -9.29 2.27
N GLY A 62 -4.69 -9.83 1.93
CA GLY A 62 -4.58 -11.15 1.33
C GLY A 62 -4.44 -11.13 -0.19
N ASP A 63 -4.70 -10.00 -0.82
CA ASP A 63 -4.54 -9.88 -2.27
C ASP A 63 -3.06 -9.80 -2.66
N VAL A 64 -2.75 -10.33 -3.83
CA VAL A 64 -1.42 -10.18 -4.42
C VAL A 64 -1.39 -8.87 -5.19
N ILE A 65 -0.40 -8.05 -4.89
CA ILE A 65 -0.23 -6.72 -5.49
C ILE A 65 0.96 -6.78 -6.45
N GLU A 66 0.75 -6.37 -7.68
CA GLU A 66 1.82 -6.28 -8.67
C GLU A 66 2.34 -4.86 -8.77
N VAL A 67 3.51 -4.70 -9.39
CA VAL A 67 4.10 -3.37 -9.61
C VAL A 67 3.11 -2.49 -10.38
N ASP A 68 3.00 -1.24 -9.95
CA ASP A 68 2.10 -0.23 -10.52
C ASP A 68 0.60 -0.46 -10.28
N ASP A 69 0.22 -1.50 -9.54
CA ASP A 69 -1.18 -1.69 -9.16
C ASP A 69 -1.63 -0.57 -8.23
N VAL A 70 -2.84 -0.09 -8.47
CA VAL A 70 -3.47 0.89 -7.58
C VAL A 70 -4.09 0.12 -6.42
N ILE A 71 -3.61 0.37 -5.21
CA ILE A 71 -4.09 -0.32 -4.01
C ILE A 71 -5.08 0.52 -3.21
N ALA A 72 -5.07 1.82 -3.40
CA ALA A 72 -5.92 2.74 -2.65
C ALA A 72 -6.01 4.07 -3.39
N THR A 73 -6.92 4.93 -2.92
CA THR A 73 -6.97 6.33 -3.35
C THR A 73 -6.99 7.22 -2.11
N ILE A 74 -6.40 8.40 -2.22
CA ILE A 74 -6.39 9.40 -1.14
C ILE A 74 -6.97 10.69 -1.70
N GLU A 75 -7.94 11.23 -1.01
CA GLU A 75 -8.62 12.47 -1.41
C GLU A 75 -8.56 13.56 -0.34
#